data_e5f7310fc04c800fed51a5dea0ab8fcc
#
_entry.id   e5f7310fc04c800fed51a5dea0ab8fcc
#
_cell.length_a   1.000
_cell.length_b   1.000
_cell.length_c   1.000
_cell.angle_alpha   90.00
_cell.angle_beta   90.00
_cell.angle_gamma   90.00
#
_symmetry.space_group_name_H-M   'P 1'
#
loop_
_entity.id
_entity.type
_entity.pdbx_description
1 polymer ?
#
loop_
_entity_poly.entity_id
_entity_poly.type
_entity_poly.pdbx_seq_one_letter_code
_entity_poly.pdbx_strand_id
1 'polypeptide(L)' 'MRTEILKYGRIRDMRTDRGLTQEDVAKILHVSQNTYSQYEIGTTRYPLDAVVQLAEFYGVSVDYLVGLTDEPTPYPRKKK' A
#
# COMPACT_ATOMS: atom_id res chain seq x y z
N MET A 1 11.81 -3.60 20.16
CA MET A 1 11.07 -4.04 18.96
C MET A 1 9.64 -3.54 19.02
N ARG A 2 9.12 -3.08 17.92
CA ARG A 2 7.77 -2.54 17.85
C ARG A 2 6.76 -3.68 17.78
N THR A 3 5.72 -3.60 18.61
CA THR A 3 4.70 -4.66 18.66
C THR A 3 3.35 -4.21 18.10
N GLU A 4 3.10 -2.91 18.02
CA GLU A 4 1.82 -2.44 17.47
C GLU A 4 1.77 -2.60 15.96
N ILE A 5 0.54 -2.70 15.44
CA ILE A 5 0.31 -2.74 14.00
C ILE A 5 0.53 -1.34 13.43
N LEU A 6 1.35 -1.24 12.40
CA LEU A 6 1.67 0.05 11.79
C LEU A 6 0.59 0.48 10.82
N LYS A 7 0.35 1.78 10.81
CA LYS A 7 -0.60 2.41 9.91
C LYS A 7 0.20 3.25 8.93
N TYR A 8 0.24 2.79 7.69
CA TYR A 8 1.06 3.42 6.66
C TYR A 8 0.26 4.49 5.93
N GLY A 9 0.29 5.72 6.45
CA GLY A 9 -0.53 6.82 5.94
C GLY A 9 -0.31 7.15 4.48
N ARG A 10 0.91 6.95 3.97
CA ARG A 10 1.19 7.25 2.57
C ARG A 10 0.39 6.37 1.61
N ILE A 11 0.07 5.13 2.01
CA ILE A 11 -0.74 4.25 1.16
C ILE A 11 -2.13 4.87 0.96
N ARG A 12 -2.73 5.37 2.03
CA ARG A 12 -4.01 6.07 1.93
C ARG A 12 -3.88 7.34 1.10
N ASP A 13 -2.81 8.11 1.31
CA ASP A 13 -2.59 9.34 0.56
C ASP A 13 -2.47 9.08 -0.93
N MET A 14 -1.77 8.03 -1.33
CA MET A 14 -1.64 7.66 -2.74
C MET A 14 -3.02 7.35 -3.33
N ARG A 15 -3.85 6.64 -2.58
CA ARG A 15 -5.20 6.31 -3.02
C ARG A 15 -6.04 7.58 -3.22
N THR A 16 -6.05 8.45 -2.22
CA THR A 16 -6.88 9.65 -2.28
C THR A 16 -6.38 10.63 -3.35
N ASP A 17 -5.08 10.74 -3.53
CA ASP A 17 -4.49 11.61 -4.55
C ASP A 17 -4.91 11.17 -5.96
N ARG A 18 -5.22 9.90 -6.15
CA ARG A 18 -5.65 9.38 -7.45
C ARG A 18 -7.17 9.32 -7.58
N GLY A 19 -7.89 9.80 -6.59
CA GLY A 19 -9.35 9.78 -6.62
C GLY A 19 -9.95 8.40 -6.53
N LEU A 20 -9.23 7.44 -5.95
CA LEU A 20 -9.71 6.07 -5.82
C LEU A 20 -10.45 5.87 -4.51
N THR A 21 -11.51 5.06 -4.55
CA THR A 21 -12.21 4.66 -3.33
C THR A 21 -11.52 3.46 -2.70
N GLN A 22 -11.85 3.17 -1.44
CA GLN A 22 -11.38 1.97 -0.79
C GLN A 22 -11.85 0.72 -1.55
N GLU A 23 -13.06 0.75 -2.09
CA GLU A 23 -13.59 -0.37 -2.86
C GLU A 23 -12.76 -0.60 -4.12
N ASP A 24 -12.34 0.47 -4.80
CA ASP A 24 -11.51 0.36 -5.99
C ASP A 24 -10.22 -0.40 -5.69
N VAL A 25 -9.54 0.00 -4.62
CA VAL A 25 -8.27 -0.62 -4.26
C VAL A 25 -8.47 -2.03 -3.73
N ALA A 26 -9.56 -2.27 -2.99
CA ALA A 26 -9.88 -3.62 -2.53
C ALA A 26 -10.02 -4.58 -3.71
N LYS A 27 -10.63 -4.13 -4.81
CA LYS A 27 -10.77 -4.95 -6.01
C LYS A 27 -9.40 -5.28 -6.63
N ILE A 28 -8.50 -4.30 -6.65
CA ILE A 28 -7.14 -4.51 -7.17
C ILE A 28 -6.44 -5.60 -6.35
N LEU A 29 -6.64 -5.59 -5.04
CA LEU A 29 -5.98 -6.53 -4.13
C LEU A 29 -6.75 -7.84 -3.96
N HIS A 30 -7.94 -7.96 -4.56
CA HIS A 30 -8.80 -9.14 -4.44
C HIS A 30 -9.20 -9.42 -2.99
N VAL A 31 -9.50 -8.36 -2.24
CA VAL A 31 -10.00 -8.47 -0.87
C VAL A 31 -11.32 -7.68 -0.77
N SER A 32 -12.05 -7.88 0.31
CA SER A 32 -13.27 -7.11 0.53
C SER A 32 -12.92 -5.68 0.91
N GLN A 33 -13.87 -4.75 0.67
CA GLN A 33 -13.68 -3.36 1.08
C GLN A 33 -13.46 -3.27 2.59
N ASN A 34 -14.19 -4.08 3.36
CA ASN A 34 -14.05 -4.07 4.81
C ASN A 34 -12.63 -4.47 5.24
N THR A 35 -12.07 -5.50 4.58
CA THR A 35 -10.70 -5.91 4.85
C THR A 35 -9.71 -4.81 4.52
N TYR A 36 -9.86 -4.20 3.35
CA TYR A 36 -8.95 -3.12 2.95
C TYR A 36 -9.07 -1.92 3.91
N SER A 37 -10.31 -1.60 4.32
CA SER A 37 -10.53 -0.51 5.27
C SER A 37 -9.77 -0.74 6.58
N GLN A 38 -9.73 -1.99 7.04
CA GLN A 38 -8.99 -2.32 8.26
C GLN A 38 -7.49 -2.12 8.09
N TYR A 39 -6.96 -2.32 6.89
CA TYR A 39 -5.55 -2.01 6.60
C TYR A 39 -5.28 -0.51 6.81
N GLU A 40 -6.13 0.35 6.26
CA GLU A 40 -5.92 1.79 6.36
C GLU A 40 -6.12 2.31 7.78
N ILE A 41 -7.08 1.75 8.50
CA ILE A 41 -7.32 2.13 9.89
C ILE A 41 -6.18 1.67 10.79
N GLY A 42 -5.53 0.56 10.45
CA GLY A 42 -4.43 0.03 11.22
C GLY A 42 -4.82 -1.09 12.18
N THR A 43 -6.05 -1.62 12.06
CA THR A 43 -6.48 -2.76 12.89
C THR A 43 -6.02 -4.09 12.33
N THR A 44 -5.61 -4.11 11.07
CA THR A 44 -5.10 -5.32 10.43
C THR A 44 -3.85 -4.93 9.62
N ARG A 45 -2.82 -5.77 9.67
CA ARG A 45 -1.58 -5.51 8.95
C ARG A 45 -1.76 -5.70 7.46
N TYR A 46 -1.12 -4.83 6.68
CA TYR A 46 -1.01 -5.06 5.24
C TYR A 46 -0.20 -6.32 5.00
N PRO A 47 -0.72 -7.29 4.26
CA PRO A 47 0.13 -8.41 3.82
C PRO A 47 1.23 -7.89 2.90
N LEU A 48 2.38 -8.55 2.93
CA LEU A 48 3.49 -8.15 2.07
C LEU A 48 3.09 -8.15 0.60
N ASP A 49 2.33 -9.16 0.17
CA ASP A 49 1.87 -9.24 -1.22
C ASP A 49 1.04 -8.02 -1.60
N ALA A 50 0.19 -7.54 -0.69
CA ALA A 50 -0.62 -6.37 -0.96
C ALA A 50 0.24 -5.13 -1.13
N VAL A 51 1.27 -4.97 -0.30
CA VAL A 51 2.17 -3.83 -0.40
C VAL A 51 2.90 -3.84 -1.73
N VAL A 52 3.40 -5.01 -2.15
CA VAL A 52 4.10 -5.14 -3.42
C VAL A 52 3.16 -4.82 -4.58
N GLN A 53 1.93 -5.34 -4.56
CA GLN A 53 0.95 -5.05 -5.61
C GLN A 53 0.62 -3.57 -5.69
N LEU A 54 0.47 -2.91 -4.54
CA LEU A 54 0.17 -1.49 -4.53
C LEU A 54 1.34 -0.66 -5.04
N ALA A 55 2.57 -1.03 -4.68
CA ALA A 55 3.75 -0.34 -5.19
C ALA A 55 3.80 -0.43 -6.72
N GLU A 56 3.53 -1.60 -7.26
CA GLU A 56 3.51 -1.80 -8.71
C GLU A 56 2.37 -1.01 -9.37
N PHE A 57 1.20 -1.05 -8.75
CA PHE A 57 0.04 -0.33 -9.29
C PHE A 57 0.28 1.18 -9.31
N TYR A 58 0.83 1.72 -8.24
CA TYR A 58 1.09 3.16 -8.16
C TYR A 58 2.37 3.58 -8.87
N GLY A 59 3.20 2.63 -9.28
CA GLY A 59 4.45 2.95 -9.97
C GLY A 59 5.51 3.56 -9.05
N VAL A 60 5.56 3.13 -7.80
CA VAL A 60 6.52 3.65 -6.83
C VAL A 60 7.24 2.47 -6.16
N SER A 61 8.33 2.78 -5.44
CA SER A 61 9.04 1.74 -4.70
C SER A 61 8.25 1.35 -3.46
N VAL A 62 8.48 0.12 -2.97
CA VAL A 62 7.90 -0.31 -1.69
C VAL A 62 8.40 0.60 -0.57
N ASP A 63 9.69 0.98 -0.59
CA ASP A 63 10.26 1.87 0.42
C ASP A 63 9.50 3.19 0.49
N TYR A 64 9.17 3.77 -0.67
CA TYR A 64 8.39 5.01 -0.71
C TYR A 64 7.00 4.78 -0.12
N LEU A 65 6.37 3.68 -0.52
CA LEU A 65 4.99 3.41 -0.12
C LEU A 65 4.86 3.25 1.40
N VAL A 66 5.85 2.63 2.04
CA VAL A 66 5.82 2.44 3.49
C VAL A 66 6.50 3.55 4.28
N GLY A 67 6.99 4.59 3.58
CA GLY A 67 7.50 5.78 4.26
C GLY A 67 8.95 5.74 4.67
N LEU A 68 9.74 4.81 4.13
CA LEU A 68 11.17 4.72 4.44
C LEU A 68 12.02 5.70 3.62
N THR A 69 11.47 6.23 2.54
CA THR A 69 12.15 7.21 1.70
C THR A 69 11.11 8.17 1.13
N ASP A 70 11.56 9.36 0.74
CA ASP A 70 10.72 10.32 0.02
C ASP A 70 10.92 10.24 -1.50
N GLU A 71 11.76 9.33 -1.96
CA GLU A 71 12.02 9.12 -3.38
C GLU A 71 11.06 8.09 -3.94
N PRO A 72 10.10 8.47 -4.82
CA PRO A 72 9.09 7.52 -5.32
C PRO A 72 9.59 6.58 -6.40
N THR A 73 10.71 6.89 -7.06
CA THR A 73 11.17 6.11 -8.21
C THR A 73 11.36 4.64 -7.85
N PRO A 74 10.70 3.71 -8.56
CA PRO A 74 10.88 2.30 -8.26
C PRO A 74 12.28 1.82 -8.61
N TYR A 75 12.73 0.78 -7.90
CA TYR A 75 14.00 0.16 -8.22
C TYR A 75 13.91 -0.53 -9.60
N PRO A 76 15.03 -0.69 -10.31
CA PRO A 76 15.02 -1.40 -11.58
C PRO A 76 14.47 -2.81 -11.40
N ARG A 77 13.63 -3.25 -12.35
CA ARG A 77 13.06 -4.58 -12.27
C ARG A 77 14.12 -5.63 -12.55
N LYS A 78 14.02 -6.72 -11.82
CA LYS A 78 14.87 -7.88 -12.05
C LYS A 78 14.47 -8.51 -13.37
N LYS A 79 15.45 -8.77 -14.24
CA LYS A 79 15.21 -9.45 -15.49
C LYS A 79 15.09 -10.94 -15.25
N LYS A 80 14.20 -11.56 -15.97
CA LYS A 80 14.04 -13.02 -15.92
C LYS A 80 14.89 -13.70 -16.96
#